data_ac212a7ac75ddef443e3f4b4f85d3d8f
#
_entry.id   ac212a7ac75ddef443e3f4b4f85d3d8f
#
_cell.length_a   1.000
_cell.length_b   1.000
_cell.length_c   1.000
_cell.angle_alpha   90.00
_cell.angle_beta   90.00
_cell.angle_gamma   90.00
#
_symmetry.space_group_name_H-M   'P 1'
#
loop_
_entity.id
_entity.type
_entity.pdbx_description
1 polymer ?
#
loop_
_entity_poly.entity_id
_entity_poly.type
_entity_poly.pdbx_seq_one_letter_code
_entity_poly.pdbx_strand_id
1 'polypeptide(L)'
;YVMISLLMCGAVAGLMCISLASPLAKKMIGMSVASATAAVSTLALFNVLGRISAGLISDKIGRINTLALACLLSIVGLYFMYISGEGDVRTFYIGISIIGICFGSFMGVFPGFTADQFGAKNNSVNFGIMFSGFAIAGYVGPTIMTNTLKATGSYKGAFLIGIAFSIAGLLLTFAYRSVNKKVNTILAAQK
;
A
#
# COMPACT_ATOMS: atom_id res chain seq x y z
N TYR A 1 6.70 9.82 13.84
CA TYR A 1 5.33 9.28 13.85
C TYR A 1 4.67 9.35 12.45
N VAL A 2 4.70 10.49 11.75
CA VAL A 2 4.03 10.67 10.43
C VAL A 2 4.46 9.60 9.42
N MET A 3 5.74 9.27 9.32
CA MET A 3 6.26 8.26 8.40
C MET A 3 5.78 6.85 8.77
N ILE A 4 5.72 6.50 10.06
CA ILE A 4 5.20 5.21 10.55
C ILE A 4 3.72 5.07 10.15
N SER A 5 2.93 6.11 10.42
CA SER A 5 1.51 6.14 10.04
C SER A 5 1.30 6.09 8.53
N LEU A 6 2.16 6.76 7.75
CA LEU A 6 2.12 6.70 6.30
C LEU A 6 2.42 5.29 5.77
N LEU A 7 3.45 4.62 6.31
CA LEU A 7 3.76 3.23 5.95
C LEU A 7 2.61 2.30 6.34
N MET A 8 2.04 2.46 7.53
CA MET A 8 0.88 1.69 7.98
C MET A 8 -0.29 1.84 7.02
N CYS A 9 -0.71 3.08 6.73
CA CYS A 9 -1.85 3.35 5.85
C CYS A 9 -1.64 2.79 4.43
N GLY A 10 -0.44 2.98 3.86
CA GLY A 10 -0.14 2.47 2.53
C GLY A 10 -0.02 0.94 2.46
N ALA A 11 0.47 0.31 3.53
CA ALA A 11 0.61 -1.13 3.59
C ALA A 11 -0.71 -1.88 3.81
N VAL A 12 -1.70 -1.28 4.51
CA VAL A 12 -3.00 -1.92 4.81
C VAL A 12 -3.67 -2.43 3.55
N ALA A 13 -3.83 -1.59 2.53
CA ALA A 13 -4.49 -1.96 1.27
C ALA A 13 -3.83 -3.16 0.58
N GLY A 14 -2.50 -3.17 0.52
CA GLY A 14 -1.74 -4.28 -0.05
C GLY A 14 -1.88 -5.56 0.77
N LEU A 15 -1.69 -5.48 2.08
CA LEU A 15 -1.73 -6.64 2.97
C LEU A 15 -3.14 -7.24 3.09
N MET A 16 -4.20 -6.43 2.99
CA MET A 16 -5.57 -6.92 2.85
C MET A 16 -5.71 -7.86 1.65
N CYS A 17 -5.24 -7.44 0.48
CA CYS A 17 -5.38 -8.20 -0.75
C CYS A 17 -4.40 -9.37 -0.84
N ILE A 18 -3.12 -9.17 -0.43
CA ILE A 18 -2.08 -10.20 -0.51
C ILE A 18 -2.41 -11.41 0.36
N SER A 19 -2.80 -11.18 1.62
CA SER A 19 -3.09 -12.25 2.57
C SER A 19 -4.30 -13.10 2.19
N LEU A 20 -5.23 -12.56 1.43
CA LEU A 20 -6.47 -13.21 1.03
C LEU A 20 -6.65 -13.31 -0.50
N ALA A 21 -5.57 -13.16 -1.28
CA ALA A 21 -5.63 -13.16 -2.74
C ALA A 21 -6.31 -14.41 -3.33
N SER A 22 -5.95 -15.60 -2.84
CA SER A 22 -6.57 -16.87 -3.26
C SER A 22 -8.04 -16.99 -2.81
N PRO A 23 -8.41 -16.73 -1.54
CA PRO A 23 -9.81 -16.64 -1.12
C PRO A 23 -10.65 -15.63 -1.92
N LEU A 24 -10.10 -14.44 -2.23
CA LEU A 24 -10.77 -13.43 -3.04
C LEU A 24 -11.07 -13.96 -4.46
N ALA A 25 -10.07 -14.54 -5.13
CA ALA A 25 -10.24 -15.09 -6.46
C ALA A 25 -11.28 -16.23 -6.48
N LYS A 26 -11.26 -17.12 -5.48
CA LYS A 26 -12.17 -18.26 -5.42
C LYS A 26 -13.59 -17.89 -4.98
N LYS A 27 -13.72 -17.16 -3.85
CA LYS A 27 -15.03 -16.94 -3.20
C LYS A 27 -15.75 -15.71 -3.74
N MET A 28 -15.02 -14.67 -4.18
CA MET A 28 -15.64 -13.45 -4.68
C MET A 28 -15.89 -13.51 -6.20
N ILE A 29 -14.96 -14.11 -6.95
CA ILE A 29 -15.00 -14.13 -8.41
C ILE A 29 -15.47 -15.48 -8.96
N GLY A 30 -15.39 -16.56 -8.15
CA GLY A 30 -15.76 -17.91 -8.60
C GLY A 30 -14.69 -18.62 -9.44
N MET A 31 -13.41 -18.21 -9.30
CA MET A 31 -12.32 -18.80 -10.06
C MET A 31 -11.99 -20.22 -9.62
N SER A 32 -11.54 -21.05 -10.58
CA SER A 32 -10.94 -22.34 -10.30
C SER A 32 -9.66 -22.20 -9.44
N VAL A 33 -9.23 -23.31 -8.81
CA VAL A 33 -8.01 -23.32 -8.00
C VAL A 33 -6.78 -22.90 -8.82
N ALA A 34 -6.67 -23.37 -10.06
CA ALA A 34 -5.57 -23.04 -10.95
C ALA A 34 -5.56 -21.54 -11.30
N SER A 35 -6.72 -20.96 -11.66
CA SER A 35 -6.84 -19.53 -11.97
C SER A 35 -6.60 -18.65 -10.74
N ALA A 36 -7.02 -19.09 -9.55
CA ALA A 36 -6.75 -18.37 -8.31
C ALA A 36 -5.25 -18.34 -7.97
N THR A 37 -4.53 -19.43 -8.24
CA THR A 37 -3.07 -19.48 -8.11
C THR A 37 -2.40 -18.52 -9.10
N ALA A 38 -2.85 -18.48 -10.35
CA ALA A 38 -2.36 -17.51 -11.33
C ALA A 38 -2.59 -16.06 -10.89
N ALA A 39 -3.72 -15.75 -10.24
CA ALA A 39 -3.98 -14.43 -9.69
C ALA A 39 -2.98 -14.04 -8.59
N VAL A 40 -2.62 -14.97 -7.70
CA VAL A 40 -1.59 -14.74 -6.67
C VAL A 40 -0.22 -14.49 -7.32
N SER A 41 0.14 -15.28 -8.35
CA SER A 41 1.39 -15.09 -9.10
C SER A 41 1.42 -13.73 -9.81
N THR A 42 0.31 -13.31 -10.39
CA THR A 42 0.16 -11.99 -11.02
C THR A 42 0.39 -10.87 -10.01
N LEU A 43 -0.25 -10.95 -8.85
CA LEU A 43 -0.05 -9.97 -7.77
C LEU A 43 1.43 -9.91 -7.34
N ALA A 44 2.10 -11.06 -7.19
CA ALA A 44 3.51 -11.11 -6.82
C ALA A 44 4.42 -10.49 -7.89
N LEU A 45 4.14 -10.76 -9.17
CA LEU A 45 4.87 -10.16 -10.30
C LEU A 45 4.74 -8.63 -10.29
N PHE A 46 3.52 -8.12 -10.18
CA PHE A 46 3.28 -6.67 -10.14
C PHE A 46 3.84 -6.01 -8.87
N ASN A 47 3.93 -6.75 -7.74
CA ASN A 47 4.62 -6.26 -6.55
C ASN A 47 6.13 -6.05 -6.82
N VAL A 48 6.79 -6.99 -7.48
CA VAL A 48 8.21 -6.85 -7.86
C VAL A 48 8.39 -5.67 -8.82
N LEU A 49 7.56 -5.57 -9.85
CA LEU A 49 7.59 -4.46 -10.80
C LEU A 49 7.36 -3.11 -10.11
N GLY A 50 6.45 -3.07 -9.13
CA GLY A 50 6.18 -1.89 -8.31
C GLY A 50 7.40 -1.43 -7.51
N ARG A 51 8.16 -2.36 -6.91
CA ARG A 51 9.40 -2.03 -6.18
C ARG A 51 10.44 -1.39 -7.08
N ILE A 52 10.67 -1.99 -8.25
CA ILE A 52 11.69 -1.52 -9.21
C ILE A 52 11.27 -0.17 -9.80
N SER A 53 10.06 -0.08 -10.34
CA SER A 53 9.57 1.15 -10.99
C SER A 53 9.47 2.32 -10.01
N ALA A 54 8.94 2.10 -8.81
CA ALA A 54 8.83 3.15 -7.80
C ALA A 54 10.19 3.59 -7.26
N GLY A 55 11.16 2.69 -7.14
CA GLY A 55 12.55 3.06 -6.84
C GLY A 55 13.07 4.08 -7.84
N LEU A 56 13.03 3.74 -9.14
CA LEU A 56 13.48 4.59 -10.24
C LEU A 56 12.70 5.92 -10.33
N ILE A 57 11.38 5.85 -10.18
CA ILE A 57 10.51 7.05 -10.22
C ILE A 57 10.82 7.96 -9.03
N SER A 58 11.03 7.39 -7.85
CA SER A 58 11.27 8.16 -6.63
C SER A 58 12.57 8.94 -6.65
N ASP A 59 13.56 8.50 -7.43
CA ASP A 59 14.80 9.24 -7.63
C ASP A 59 14.59 10.49 -8.50
N LYS A 60 13.57 10.47 -9.39
CA LYS A 60 13.27 11.59 -10.29
C LYS A 60 12.28 12.60 -9.68
N ILE A 61 11.17 12.12 -9.11
CA ILE A 61 10.09 12.99 -8.62
C ILE A 61 10.10 13.17 -7.10
N GLY A 62 11.01 12.47 -6.41
CA GLY A 62 11.15 12.48 -4.95
C GLY A 62 10.29 11.42 -4.26
N ARG A 63 10.78 10.96 -3.09
CA ARG A 63 10.18 9.84 -2.33
C ARG A 63 8.71 10.07 -1.98
N ILE A 64 8.42 11.24 -1.39
CA ILE A 64 7.06 11.55 -0.92
C ILE A 64 6.03 11.71 -2.06
N ASN A 65 6.47 12.19 -3.24
CA ASN A 65 5.60 12.30 -4.40
C ASN A 65 5.25 10.92 -4.97
N THR A 66 6.22 10.02 -4.98
CA THR A 66 6.01 8.62 -5.40
C THR A 66 5.06 7.89 -4.46
N LEU A 67 5.19 8.10 -3.14
CA LEU A 67 4.27 7.52 -2.17
C LEU A 67 2.85 8.11 -2.28
N ALA A 68 2.72 9.42 -2.56
CA ALA A 68 1.43 10.03 -2.85
C ALA A 68 0.76 9.43 -4.10
N LEU A 69 1.53 9.22 -5.17
CA LEU A 69 1.06 8.56 -6.38
C LEU A 69 0.62 7.11 -6.09
N ALA A 70 1.39 6.37 -5.28
CA ALA A 70 1.02 5.02 -4.87
C ALA A 70 -0.29 4.99 -4.06
N CYS A 71 -0.54 5.98 -3.17
CA CYS A 71 -1.82 6.10 -2.48
C CYS A 71 -2.99 6.35 -3.45
N LEU A 72 -2.82 7.24 -4.43
CA LEU A 72 -3.84 7.52 -5.44
C LEU A 72 -4.15 6.29 -6.29
N LEU A 73 -3.13 5.60 -6.77
CA LEU A 73 -3.30 4.36 -7.54
C LEU A 73 -3.92 3.26 -6.68
N SER A 74 -3.62 3.19 -5.39
CA SER A 74 -4.23 2.23 -4.47
C SER A 74 -5.74 2.44 -4.34
N ILE A 75 -6.22 3.69 -4.30
CA ILE A 75 -7.65 4.00 -4.32
C ILE A 75 -8.30 3.44 -5.59
N VAL A 76 -7.66 3.65 -6.75
CA VAL A 76 -8.16 3.12 -8.03
C VAL A 76 -8.17 1.59 -8.03
N GLY A 77 -7.09 0.94 -7.59
CA GLY A 77 -7.01 -0.52 -7.50
C GLY A 77 -8.09 -1.12 -6.58
N LEU A 78 -8.28 -0.53 -5.39
CA LEU A 78 -9.33 -0.97 -4.46
C LEU A 78 -10.74 -0.71 -5.00
N TYR A 79 -10.94 0.35 -5.77
CA TYR A 79 -12.21 0.60 -6.44
C TYR A 79 -12.52 -0.48 -7.49
N PHE A 80 -11.52 -0.89 -8.31
CA PHE A 80 -11.69 -2.03 -9.21
C PHE A 80 -12.00 -3.33 -8.46
N MET A 81 -11.35 -3.57 -7.31
CA MET A 81 -11.69 -4.72 -6.46
C MET A 81 -13.12 -4.63 -5.89
N TYR A 82 -13.58 -3.44 -5.54
CA TYR A 82 -14.93 -3.20 -5.01
C TYR A 82 -16.04 -3.47 -6.06
N ILE A 83 -15.83 -3.03 -7.30
CA ILE A 83 -16.84 -3.21 -8.37
C ILE A 83 -16.80 -4.61 -8.97
N SER A 84 -15.68 -5.34 -8.83
CA SER A 84 -15.59 -6.72 -9.34
C SER A 84 -16.60 -7.61 -8.64
N GLY A 85 -17.26 -8.48 -9.43
CA GLY A 85 -18.27 -9.42 -8.97
C GLY A 85 -17.99 -10.83 -9.47
N GLU A 86 -18.91 -11.75 -9.19
CA GLU A 86 -18.82 -13.13 -9.65
C GLU A 86 -18.73 -13.19 -11.18
N GLY A 87 -17.74 -13.93 -11.68
CA GLY A 87 -17.44 -14.04 -13.11
C GLY A 87 -16.62 -12.88 -13.71
N ASP A 88 -16.43 -11.76 -13.01
CA ASP A 88 -15.70 -10.61 -13.55
C ASP A 88 -14.19 -10.73 -13.31
N VAL A 89 -13.59 -11.68 -13.99
CA VAL A 89 -12.16 -12.00 -13.92
C VAL A 89 -11.28 -10.82 -14.36
N ARG A 90 -11.72 -10.07 -15.39
CA ARG A 90 -10.94 -8.98 -15.97
C ARG A 90 -10.75 -7.83 -14.98
N THR A 91 -11.83 -7.33 -14.40
CA THR A 91 -11.82 -6.22 -13.44
C THR A 91 -11.01 -6.60 -12.19
N PHE A 92 -11.16 -7.86 -11.73
CA PHE A 92 -10.37 -8.40 -10.62
C PHE A 92 -8.86 -8.38 -10.91
N TYR A 93 -8.42 -8.87 -12.09
CA TYR A 93 -7.00 -8.85 -12.45
C TYR A 93 -6.43 -7.43 -12.55
N ILE A 94 -7.19 -6.48 -13.09
CA ILE A 94 -6.78 -5.07 -13.10
C ILE A 94 -6.59 -4.55 -11.67
N GLY A 95 -7.59 -4.75 -10.81
CA GLY A 95 -7.54 -4.30 -9.42
C GLY A 95 -6.37 -4.88 -8.66
N ILE A 96 -6.20 -6.21 -8.70
CA ILE A 96 -5.14 -6.90 -7.94
C ILE A 96 -3.73 -6.55 -8.46
N SER A 97 -3.58 -6.30 -9.76
CA SER A 97 -2.31 -5.87 -10.36
C SER A 97 -1.92 -4.47 -9.89
N ILE A 98 -2.87 -3.52 -9.90
CA ILE A 98 -2.64 -2.16 -9.39
C ILE A 98 -2.27 -2.19 -7.91
N ILE A 99 -2.98 -2.96 -7.08
CA ILE A 99 -2.66 -3.13 -5.66
C ILE A 99 -1.26 -3.72 -5.47
N GLY A 100 -0.88 -4.69 -6.30
CA GLY A 100 0.48 -5.26 -6.31
C GLY A 100 1.54 -4.19 -6.53
N ILE A 101 1.39 -3.36 -7.57
CA ILE A 101 2.30 -2.23 -7.87
C ILE A 101 2.37 -1.26 -6.69
N CYS A 102 1.22 -0.85 -6.15
CA CYS A 102 1.17 0.12 -5.06
C CYS A 102 1.89 -0.39 -3.81
N PHE A 103 1.62 -1.63 -3.41
CA PHE A 103 2.28 -2.25 -2.27
C PHE A 103 3.80 -2.40 -2.50
N GLY A 104 4.20 -2.83 -3.70
CA GLY A 104 5.60 -2.88 -4.10
C GLY A 104 6.27 -1.51 -4.02
N SER A 105 5.57 -0.45 -4.44
CA SER A 105 6.06 0.93 -4.38
C SER A 105 6.38 1.37 -2.94
N PHE A 106 5.50 1.08 -1.98
CA PHE A 106 5.78 1.37 -0.57
C PHE A 106 7.03 0.63 -0.09
N MET A 107 7.14 -0.67 -0.39
CA MET A 107 8.28 -1.49 0.03
C MET A 107 9.60 -1.10 -0.65
N GLY A 108 9.54 -0.61 -1.90
CA GLY A 108 10.73 -0.16 -2.64
C GLY A 108 11.23 1.22 -2.21
N VAL A 109 10.32 2.14 -1.90
CA VAL A 109 10.67 3.55 -1.61
C VAL A 109 11.03 3.78 -0.14
N PHE A 110 10.37 3.13 0.81
CA PHE A 110 10.53 3.41 2.24
C PHE A 110 11.94 3.23 2.79
N PRO A 111 12.74 2.20 2.41
CA PRO A 111 14.11 2.08 2.90
C PRO A 111 14.96 3.29 2.53
N GLY A 112 14.89 3.75 1.28
CA GLY A 112 15.57 4.95 0.81
C GLY A 112 15.01 6.22 1.47
N PHE A 113 13.70 6.33 1.62
CA PHE A 113 13.06 7.46 2.29
C PHE A 113 13.51 7.60 3.75
N THR A 114 13.68 6.48 4.46
CA THR A 114 14.19 6.47 5.83
C THR A 114 15.66 6.91 5.88
N ALA A 115 16.48 6.44 4.93
CA ALA A 115 17.89 6.84 4.83
C ALA A 115 18.05 8.34 4.53
N ASP A 116 17.23 8.88 3.61
CA ASP A 116 17.23 10.30 3.26
C ASP A 116 16.83 11.18 4.44
N GLN A 117 15.92 10.71 5.31
CA GLN A 117 15.40 11.49 6.44
C GLN A 117 16.27 11.41 7.70
N PHE A 118 16.86 10.26 8.00
CA PHE A 118 17.57 9.99 9.26
C PHE A 118 19.05 9.69 9.07
N GLY A 119 19.55 9.74 7.85
CA GLY A 119 20.92 9.41 7.49
C GLY A 119 21.16 7.91 7.30
N ALA A 120 22.14 7.60 6.46
CA ALA A 120 22.45 6.22 6.05
C ALA A 120 23.13 5.39 7.17
N LYS A 121 23.84 6.04 8.11
CA LYS A 121 24.69 5.36 9.11
C LYS A 121 23.92 4.34 9.97
N ASN A 122 22.71 4.69 10.41
CA ASN A 122 21.87 3.85 11.26
C ASN A 122 20.57 3.44 10.57
N ASN A 123 20.58 3.37 9.23
CA ASN A 123 19.34 3.16 8.45
C ASN A 123 18.64 1.84 8.80
N SER A 124 19.38 0.76 9.08
CA SER A 124 18.78 -0.53 9.46
C SER A 124 17.92 -0.42 10.72
N VAL A 125 18.39 0.29 11.75
CA VAL A 125 17.65 0.51 13.00
C VAL A 125 16.46 1.43 12.76
N ASN A 126 16.66 2.55 12.06
CA ASN A 126 15.62 3.52 11.77
C ASN A 126 14.50 2.90 10.92
N PHE A 127 14.86 2.11 9.90
CA PHE A 127 13.89 1.41 9.08
C PHE A 127 13.16 0.31 9.87
N GLY A 128 13.86 -0.40 10.78
CA GLY A 128 13.23 -1.35 11.70
C GLY A 128 12.14 -0.71 12.57
N ILE A 129 12.39 0.49 13.09
CA ILE A 129 11.39 1.26 13.84
C ILE A 129 10.21 1.66 12.91
N MET A 130 10.49 2.14 11.68
CA MET A 130 9.45 2.44 10.70
C MET A 130 8.60 1.23 10.34
N PHE A 131 9.21 0.04 10.30
CA PHE A 131 8.56 -1.22 9.98
C PHE A 131 7.54 -1.68 11.02
N SER A 132 7.50 -1.05 12.21
CA SER A 132 6.41 -1.25 13.17
C SER A 132 5.04 -0.88 12.58
N GLY A 133 4.97 0.17 11.74
CA GLY A 133 3.75 0.53 11.00
C GLY A 133 3.30 -0.58 10.03
N PHE A 134 4.25 -1.24 9.37
CA PHE A 134 3.97 -2.40 8.52
C PHE A 134 3.44 -3.59 9.33
N ALA A 135 4.02 -3.86 10.51
CA ALA A 135 3.55 -4.93 11.40
C ALA A 135 2.10 -4.71 11.85
N ILE A 136 1.75 -3.47 12.22
CA ILE A 136 0.37 -3.09 12.56
C ILE A 136 -0.56 -3.31 11.35
N ALA A 137 -0.14 -2.89 10.15
CA ALA A 137 -0.91 -3.08 8.93
C ALA A 137 -1.12 -4.57 8.60
N GLY A 138 -0.12 -5.42 8.89
CA GLY A 138 -0.18 -6.87 8.71
C GLY A 138 -1.23 -7.56 9.58
N TYR A 139 -1.54 -6.99 10.74
CA TYR A 139 -2.63 -7.44 11.59
C TYR A 139 -3.97 -6.81 11.18
N VAL A 140 -3.99 -5.50 11.00
CA VAL A 140 -5.21 -4.71 10.72
C VAL A 140 -5.83 -5.10 9.38
N GLY A 141 -5.03 -5.21 8.32
CA GLY A 141 -5.54 -5.49 6.97
C GLY A 141 -6.33 -6.79 6.85
N PRO A 142 -5.73 -7.96 7.15
CA PRO A 142 -6.44 -9.24 7.12
C PRO A 142 -7.62 -9.30 8.10
N THR A 143 -7.51 -8.63 9.25
CA THR A 143 -8.59 -8.57 10.26
C THR A 143 -9.81 -7.83 9.73
N ILE A 144 -9.63 -6.69 9.06
CA ILE A 144 -10.71 -5.94 8.40
C ILE A 144 -11.41 -6.83 7.37
N MET A 145 -10.66 -7.50 6.51
CA MET A 145 -11.22 -8.39 5.49
C MET A 145 -12.04 -9.53 6.08
N THR A 146 -11.49 -10.19 7.10
CA THR A 146 -12.13 -11.34 7.74
C THR A 146 -13.39 -10.93 8.51
N ASN A 147 -13.33 -9.83 9.26
CA ASN A 147 -14.47 -9.34 10.04
C ASN A 147 -15.59 -8.83 9.12
N THR A 148 -15.24 -8.12 8.05
CA THR A 148 -16.23 -7.67 7.07
C THR A 148 -16.93 -8.85 6.40
N LEU A 149 -16.17 -9.88 6.00
CA LEU A 149 -16.76 -11.10 5.45
C LEU A 149 -17.70 -11.80 6.43
N LYS A 150 -17.32 -11.91 7.71
CA LYS A 150 -18.17 -12.53 8.75
C LYS A 150 -19.45 -11.73 9.00
N ALA A 151 -19.36 -10.39 8.96
CA ALA A 151 -20.50 -9.51 9.28
C ALA A 151 -21.48 -9.37 8.12
N THR A 152 -21.00 -9.34 6.88
CA THR A 152 -21.82 -8.99 5.70
C THR A 152 -21.89 -10.08 4.63
N GLY A 153 -21.14 -11.19 4.79
CA GLY A 153 -21.00 -12.23 3.77
C GLY A 153 -20.19 -11.80 2.53
N SER A 154 -19.64 -10.56 2.50
CA SER A 154 -18.96 -10.01 1.34
C SER A 154 -17.66 -9.29 1.74
N TYR A 155 -16.68 -9.28 0.82
CA TYR A 155 -15.44 -8.51 0.98
C TYR A 155 -15.58 -7.03 0.60
N LYS A 156 -16.67 -6.61 -0.05
CA LYS A 156 -16.82 -5.27 -0.62
C LYS A 156 -16.65 -4.15 0.41
N GLY A 157 -17.22 -4.29 1.61
CA GLY A 157 -17.06 -3.30 2.67
C GLY A 157 -15.61 -3.11 3.11
N ALA A 158 -14.80 -4.16 3.08
CA ALA A 158 -13.39 -4.07 3.43
C ALA A 158 -12.61 -3.21 2.42
N PHE A 159 -12.92 -3.28 1.13
CA PHE A 159 -12.27 -2.43 0.13
C PHE A 159 -12.58 -0.95 0.35
N LEU A 160 -13.78 -0.59 0.78
CA LEU A 160 -14.11 0.80 1.14
C LEU A 160 -13.28 1.29 2.34
N ILE A 161 -13.08 0.44 3.34
CA ILE A 161 -12.20 0.75 4.48
C ILE A 161 -10.76 0.92 3.99
N GLY A 162 -10.29 0.05 3.09
CA GLY A 162 -8.98 0.17 2.46
C GLY A 162 -8.79 1.48 1.69
N ILE A 163 -9.83 1.94 0.97
CA ILE A 163 -9.85 3.24 0.30
C ILE A 163 -9.70 4.37 1.33
N ALA A 164 -10.41 4.30 2.47
CA ALA A 164 -10.27 5.29 3.54
C ALA A 164 -8.84 5.35 4.11
N PHE A 165 -8.18 4.20 4.31
CA PHE A 165 -6.76 4.15 4.68
C PHE A 165 -5.86 4.76 3.60
N SER A 166 -6.11 4.51 2.32
CA SER A 166 -5.33 5.09 1.22
C SER A 166 -5.50 6.60 1.14
N ILE A 167 -6.70 7.13 1.39
CA ILE A 167 -6.97 8.57 1.50
C ILE A 167 -6.22 9.15 2.72
N ALA A 168 -6.28 8.49 3.87
CA ALA A 168 -5.53 8.92 5.06
C ALA A 168 -4.01 8.93 4.78
N GLY A 169 -3.48 7.93 4.09
CA GLY A 169 -2.10 7.89 3.62
C GLY A 169 -1.77 9.09 2.72
N LEU A 170 -2.64 9.42 1.76
CA LEU A 170 -2.46 10.58 0.90
C LEU A 170 -2.44 11.88 1.71
N LEU A 171 -3.35 12.07 2.67
CA LEU A 171 -3.35 13.24 3.56
C LEU A 171 -2.07 13.32 4.40
N LEU A 172 -1.54 12.19 4.86
CA LEU A 172 -0.27 12.14 5.58
C LEU A 172 0.92 12.56 4.72
N THR A 173 0.88 12.36 3.38
CA THR A 173 1.94 12.90 2.50
C THR A 173 1.94 14.42 2.48
N PHE A 174 0.76 15.07 2.49
CA PHE A 174 0.66 16.53 2.60
C PHE A 174 1.10 17.03 3.97
N ALA A 175 0.69 16.37 5.05
CA ALA A 175 1.14 16.68 6.40
C ALA A 175 2.66 16.59 6.52
N TYR A 176 3.28 15.54 5.97
CA TYR A 176 4.74 15.39 5.93
C TYR A 176 5.41 16.58 5.24
N ARG A 177 4.92 17.00 4.06
CA ARG A 177 5.48 18.16 3.33
C ARG A 177 5.42 19.43 4.16
N SER A 178 4.30 19.67 4.84
CA SER A 178 4.10 20.86 5.70
C SER A 178 5.09 20.87 6.88
N VAL A 179 5.26 19.72 7.55
CA VAL A 179 6.21 19.57 8.67
C VAL A 179 7.65 19.76 8.19
N ASN A 180 8.03 19.11 7.09
CA ASN A 180 9.40 19.18 6.57
C ASN A 180 9.76 20.61 6.12
N LYS A 181 8.83 21.35 5.52
CA LYS A 181 9.03 22.75 5.15
C LYS A 181 9.29 23.62 6.39
N LYS A 182 8.52 23.43 7.47
CA LYS A 182 8.72 24.17 8.73
C LYS A 182 10.09 23.88 9.36
N VAL A 183 10.49 22.63 9.41
CA VAL A 183 11.80 22.22 9.96
C VAL A 183 12.94 22.86 9.17
N ASN A 184 12.90 22.81 7.83
CA ASN A 184 13.92 23.41 6.99
C ASN A 184 14.00 24.93 7.15
N THR A 185 12.87 25.63 7.35
CA THR A 185 12.85 27.08 7.62
C THR A 185 13.50 27.40 8.96
N ILE A 186 13.24 26.61 10.00
CA ILE A 186 13.85 26.81 11.34
C ILE A 186 15.37 26.60 11.27
N LEU A 187 15.82 25.53 10.60
CA LEU A 187 17.24 25.23 10.44
C LEU A 187 18.00 26.29 9.61
N ALA A 188 17.33 26.89 8.62
CA ALA A 188 17.89 27.99 7.83
C ALA A 188 18.02 29.30 8.63
N ALA A 189 17.12 29.54 9.59
CA ALA A 189 17.15 30.71 10.46
C ALA A 189 18.20 30.62 11.59
N GLN A 190 18.76 29.43 11.84
CA GLN A 190 19.80 29.19 12.87
C GLN A 190 21.23 29.22 12.30
N LYS A 191 21.37 29.35 10.97
CA LYS A 191 22.67 29.56 10.26
C LYS A 191 22.93 31.02 9.97
#